data_26513a11d2905d6d2aefda5fdf99e86a
#
_entry.id   26513a11d2905d6d2aefda5fdf99e86a
#
_cell.length_a   1.000
_cell.length_b   1.000
_cell.length_c   1.000
_cell.angle_alpha   90.00
_cell.angle_beta   90.00
_cell.angle_gamma   90.00
#
_symmetry.space_group_name_H-M   'P 1'
#
loop_
_entity.id
_entity.type
_entity.pdbx_description
1 polymer ?
#
loop_
_entity_poly.entity_id
_entity_poly.type
_entity_poly.pdbx_seq_one_letter_code
_entity_poly.pdbx_strand_id
1 'polypeptide(L)'
;MKKRSNVAVCRKLIVLVRPLTGFMLAAILMGLAGHLAATFLTILGGYAILDAVGSYAGVGMKTALIVAGLLAFFRGILRYAEQACNHYIAFRLLALIRSKVFAALRRLCPAKLEGRDKGNLISVITSDIELLEVFYAHTISPVAIAFLMTIVMT
;
A
#
# COMPACT_ATOMS: atom_id res chain seq x y z
N MET A 1 -22.11 -25.36 4.32
CA MET A 1 -21.06 -24.41 4.73
C MET A 1 -21.69 -23.05 4.99
N LYS A 2 -21.58 -22.50 6.20
CA LYS A 2 -22.15 -21.17 6.53
C LYS A 2 -21.34 -20.09 5.80
N LYS A 3 -21.96 -19.40 4.85
CA LYS A 3 -21.33 -18.30 4.07
C LYS A 3 -20.89 -17.22 5.05
N ARG A 4 -19.60 -17.12 5.33
CA ARG A 4 -19.07 -16.06 6.22
C ARG A 4 -19.25 -14.72 5.52
N SER A 5 -19.74 -13.72 6.24
CA SER A 5 -19.87 -12.35 5.72
C SER A 5 -18.48 -11.84 5.28
N ASN A 6 -18.40 -11.25 4.09
CA ASN A 6 -17.16 -10.67 3.54
C ASN A 6 -16.54 -9.67 4.53
N VAL A 7 -17.35 -8.91 5.24
CA VAL A 7 -16.92 -7.95 6.27
C VAL A 7 -16.20 -8.65 7.43
N ALA A 8 -16.69 -9.83 7.87
CA ALA A 8 -16.05 -10.59 8.94
C ALA A 8 -14.70 -11.16 8.51
N VAL A 9 -14.55 -11.50 7.24
CA VAL A 9 -13.26 -11.95 6.65
C VAL A 9 -12.28 -10.78 6.58
N CYS A 10 -12.68 -9.64 6.01
CA CYS A 10 -11.85 -8.43 5.94
C CYS A 10 -11.36 -7.98 7.33
N ARG A 11 -12.25 -7.98 8.35
CA ARG A 11 -11.87 -7.64 9.72
C ARG A 11 -10.80 -8.58 10.28
N LYS A 12 -10.88 -9.88 10.01
CA LYS A 12 -9.86 -10.85 10.44
C LYS A 12 -8.52 -10.64 9.72
N LEU A 13 -8.55 -10.29 8.45
CA LEU A 13 -7.36 -9.97 7.67
C LEU A 13 -6.68 -8.71 8.20
N ILE A 14 -7.44 -7.66 8.51
CA ILE A 14 -6.92 -6.42 9.11
C ILE A 14 -6.28 -6.69 10.48
N VAL A 15 -6.89 -7.52 11.32
CA VAL A 15 -6.32 -7.90 12.63
C VAL A 15 -4.98 -8.65 12.49
N LEU A 16 -4.79 -9.38 11.39
CA LEU A 16 -3.55 -10.09 11.12
C LEU A 16 -2.37 -9.14 10.85
N VAL A 17 -2.64 -7.90 10.41
CA VAL A 17 -1.64 -6.84 10.19
C VAL A 17 -1.17 -6.18 11.49
N ARG A 18 -1.85 -6.40 12.61
CA ARG A 18 -1.56 -5.75 13.89
C ARG A 18 -0.08 -5.72 14.30
N PRO A 19 0.74 -6.78 14.12
CA PRO A 19 2.17 -6.73 14.44
C PRO A 19 2.98 -5.84 13.50
N LEU A 20 2.44 -5.41 12.36
CA LEU A 20 3.08 -4.61 11.32
C LEU A 20 2.50 -3.19 11.21
N THR A 21 1.69 -2.77 12.20
CA THR A 21 1.03 -1.45 12.20
C THR A 21 2.02 -0.29 12.09
N GLY A 22 3.23 -0.42 12.65
CA GLY A 22 4.28 0.60 12.53
C GLY A 22 4.70 0.85 11.08
N PHE A 23 4.93 -0.23 10.32
CA PHE A 23 5.26 -0.13 8.89
C PHE A 23 4.09 0.38 8.06
N MET A 24 2.85 0.00 8.42
CA MET A 24 1.65 0.49 7.76
C MET A 24 1.46 1.99 7.98
N LEU A 25 1.66 2.47 9.21
CA LEU A 25 1.61 3.89 9.52
C LEU A 25 2.69 4.68 8.77
N ALA A 26 3.92 4.15 8.73
CA ALA A 26 5.03 4.75 7.98
C ALA A 26 4.69 4.83 6.48
N ALA A 27 4.15 3.77 5.87
CA ALA A 27 3.72 3.77 4.47
C ALA A 27 2.64 4.84 4.20
N ILE A 28 1.64 4.95 5.07
CA ILE A 28 0.57 5.95 4.94
C ILE A 28 1.13 7.37 5.04
N LEU A 29 2.01 7.65 6.01
CA LEU A 29 2.61 8.97 6.19
C LEU A 29 3.50 9.36 5.00
N MET A 30 4.33 8.42 4.50
CA MET A 30 5.17 8.67 3.32
C MET A 30 4.33 8.89 2.06
N GLY A 31 3.25 8.10 1.89
CA GLY A 31 2.32 8.26 0.79
C GLY A 31 1.58 9.61 0.84
N LEU A 32 1.12 10.02 2.02
CA LEU A 32 0.49 11.32 2.22
C LEU A 32 1.45 12.47 1.88
N ALA A 33 2.68 12.42 2.41
CA ALA A 33 3.70 13.42 2.12
C ALA A 33 4.06 13.46 0.61
N GLY A 34 4.14 12.29 -0.05
CA GLY A 34 4.37 12.19 -1.48
C GLY A 34 3.25 12.80 -2.34
N HIS A 35 1.99 12.64 -1.92
CA HIS A 35 0.84 13.25 -2.61
C HIS A 35 0.78 14.76 -2.38
N LEU A 36 1.05 15.24 -1.15
CA LEU A 36 1.19 16.67 -0.88
C LEU A 36 2.29 17.30 -1.72
N ALA A 37 3.46 16.67 -1.82
CA ALA A 37 4.54 17.13 -2.69
C ALA A 37 4.09 17.23 -4.16
N ALA A 38 3.26 16.29 -4.64
CA ALA A 38 2.69 16.33 -5.99
C ALA A 38 1.78 17.56 -6.19
N THR A 39 0.93 17.87 -5.20
CA THR A 39 0.05 19.05 -5.22
C THR A 39 0.88 20.34 -5.27
N PHE A 40 1.90 20.45 -4.42
CA PHE A 40 2.80 21.62 -4.44
C PHE A 40 3.58 21.74 -5.75
N LEU A 41 3.98 20.63 -6.39
CA LEU A 41 4.59 20.64 -7.72
C LEU A 41 3.66 21.28 -8.76
N THR A 42 2.38 20.95 -8.75
CA THR A 42 1.39 21.51 -9.66
C THR A 42 1.21 23.03 -9.42
N ILE A 43 1.15 23.45 -8.17
CA ILE A 43 1.05 24.85 -7.77
C ILE A 43 2.27 25.64 -8.24
N LEU A 44 3.50 25.11 -8.00
CA LEU A 44 4.73 25.76 -8.42
C LEU A 44 4.86 25.84 -9.95
N GLY A 45 4.38 24.81 -10.67
CA GLY A 45 4.25 24.85 -12.13
C GLY A 45 3.35 26.01 -12.60
N GLY A 46 2.23 26.22 -11.93
CA GLY A 46 1.34 27.36 -12.17
C GLY A 46 2.03 28.70 -11.96
N TYR A 47 2.76 28.86 -10.86
CA TYR A 47 3.54 30.08 -10.59
C TYR A 47 4.61 30.32 -11.64
N ALA A 48 5.34 29.30 -12.08
CA ALA A 48 6.33 29.43 -13.12
C ALA A 48 5.74 29.89 -14.46
N ILE A 49 4.55 29.41 -14.82
CA ILE A 49 3.83 29.82 -16.03
C ILE A 49 3.38 31.28 -15.91
N LEU A 50 2.81 31.70 -14.77
CA LEU A 50 2.37 33.07 -14.55
C LEU A 50 3.54 34.06 -14.66
N ASP A 51 4.69 33.75 -14.09
CA ASP A 51 5.89 34.58 -14.18
C ASP A 51 6.41 34.65 -15.63
N ALA A 52 6.36 33.54 -16.38
CA ALA A 52 6.76 33.50 -17.80
C ALA A 52 5.88 34.38 -18.70
N VAL A 53 4.61 34.56 -18.36
CA VAL A 53 3.64 35.41 -19.09
C VAL A 53 3.74 36.90 -18.62
N GLY A 54 4.67 37.21 -17.68
CA GLY A 54 4.84 38.55 -17.17
C GLY A 54 3.90 38.98 -16.04
N SER A 55 3.10 38.03 -15.52
CA SER A 55 2.23 38.24 -14.38
C SER A 55 2.88 37.74 -13.10
N TYR A 56 3.65 38.61 -12.43
CA TYR A 56 4.36 38.22 -11.21
C TYR A 56 3.39 37.88 -10.07
N ALA A 57 3.42 36.64 -9.61
CA ALA A 57 2.55 36.09 -8.56
C ALA A 57 3.29 35.85 -7.23
N GLY A 58 4.39 36.55 -6.97
CA GLY A 58 5.14 36.48 -5.71
C GLY A 58 6.28 35.45 -5.68
N VAL A 59 6.33 34.50 -6.65
CA VAL A 59 7.41 33.50 -6.78
C VAL A 59 7.95 33.56 -8.20
N GLY A 60 9.23 33.99 -8.35
CA GLY A 60 9.89 34.04 -9.65
C GLY A 60 10.16 32.62 -10.20
N MET A 61 10.15 32.49 -11.53
CA MET A 61 10.32 31.24 -12.27
C MET A 61 11.52 30.43 -11.83
N LYS A 62 12.68 31.09 -11.63
CA LYS A 62 13.92 30.43 -11.19
C LYS A 62 13.75 29.73 -9.82
N THR A 63 13.12 30.40 -8.86
CA THR A 63 12.86 29.85 -7.52
C THR A 63 11.83 28.72 -7.60
N ALA A 64 10.76 28.92 -8.37
CA ALA A 64 9.74 27.88 -8.58
C ALA A 64 10.34 26.60 -9.16
N LEU A 65 11.20 26.71 -10.16
CA LEU A 65 11.86 25.54 -10.79
C LEU A 65 12.83 24.81 -9.85
N ILE A 66 13.62 25.56 -9.05
CA ILE A 66 14.56 24.96 -8.09
C ILE A 66 13.77 24.18 -7.01
N VAL A 67 12.75 24.81 -6.42
CA VAL A 67 11.93 24.18 -5.38
C VAL A 67 11.14 22.99 -5.95
N ALA A 68 10.61 23.11 -7.16
CA ALA A 68 9.95 22.00 -7.84
C ALA A 68 10.92 20.83 -8.09
N GLY A 69 12.15 21.09 -8.51
CA GLY A 69 13.16 20.03 -8.68
C GLY A 69 13.47 19.29 -7.38
N LEU A 70 13.64 20.02 -6.28
CA LEU A 70 13.86 19.43 -4.95
C LEU A 70 12.63 18.60 -4.51
N LEU A 71 11.42 19.14 -4.64
CA LEU A 71 10.19 18.43 -4.29
C LEU A 71 10.01 17.17 -5.14
N ALA A 72 10.31 17.22 -6.43
CA ALA A 72 10.24 16.06 -7.32
C ALA A 72 11.20 14.95 -6.88
N PHE A 73 12.44 15.32 -6.51
CA PHE A 73 13.44 14.39 -6.00
C PHE A 73 12.98 13.72 -4.70
N PHE A 74 12.56 14.49 -3.70
CA PHE A 74 12.05 13.94 -2.43
C PHE A 74 10.80 13.12 -2.61
N ARG A 75 9.88 13.51 -3.50
CA ARG A 75 8.69 12.72 -3.84
C ARG A 75 9.06 11.34 -4.37
N GLY A 76 10.08 11.24 -5.21
CA GLY A 76 10.57 9.95 -5.71
C GLY A 76 11.02 9.03 -4.57
N ILE A 77 11.80 9.55 -3.62
CA ILE A 77 12.26 8.81 -2.44
C ILE A 77 11.07 8.38 -1.56
N LEU A 78 10.15 9.30 -1.26
CA LEU A 78 8.96 9.01 -0.46
C LEU A 78 8.09 7.92 -1.10
N ARG A 79 7.90 7.98 -2.41
CA ARG A 79 7.12 6.98 -3.16
C ARG A 79 7.79 5.61 -3.15
N TYR A 80 9.11 5.57 -3.32
CA TYR A 80 9.87 4.33 -3.21
C TYR A 80 9.76 3.73 -1.81
N ALA A 81 9.95 4.53 -0.77
CA ALA A 81 9.88 4.07 0.62
C ALA A 81 8.47 3.60 1.01
N GLU A 82 7.41 4.29 0.57
CA GLU A 82 6.01 3.85 0.71
C GLU A 82 5.80 2.46 0.11
N GLN A 83 6.22 2.26 -1.14
CA GLN A 83 6.06 0.98 -1.83
C GLN A 83 6.89 -0.13 -1.18
N ALA A 84 8.13 0.17 -0.77
CA ALA A 84 8.97 -0.79 -0.05
C ALA A 84 8.30 -1.25 1.27
N CYS A 85 7.70 -0.33 2.04
CA CYS A 85 6.95 -0.68 3.25
C CYS A 85 5.72 -1.54 2.93
N ASN A 86 4.96 -1.21 1.88
CA ASN A 86 3.77 -1.97 1.48
C ASN A 86 4.13 -3.40 1.07
N HIS A 87 5.17 -3.60 0.26
CA HIS A 87 5.65 -4.92 -0.13
C HIS A 87 6.23 -5.70 1.06
N TYR A 88 6.97 -5.04 1.95
CA TYR A 88 7.47 -5.69 3.17
C TYR A 88 6.32 -6.23 4.02
N ILE A 89 5.26 -5.45 4.24
CA ILE A 89 4.06 -5.87 4.97
C ILE A 89 3.43 -7.08 4.28
N ALA A 90 3.23 -7.01 2.96
CA ALA A 90 2.60 -8.07 2.18
C ALA A 90 3.41 -9.38 2.29
N PHE A 91 4.71 -9.37 2.02
CA PHE A 91 5.55 -10.56 2.09
C PHE A 91 5.64 -11.16 3.51
N ARG A 92 5.69 -10.30 4.54
CA ARG A 92 5.71 -10.78 5.92
C ARG A 92 4.41 -11.47 6.31
N LEU A 93 3.28 -10.93 5.86
CA LEU A 93 1.95 -11.54 6.07
C LEU A 93 1.79 -12.84 5.28
N LEU A 94 2.25 -12.88 4.02
CA LEU A 94 2.27 -14.10 3.23
C LEU A 94 3.02 -15.22 3.94
N ALA A 95 4.24 -14.94 4.42
CA ALA A 95 5.05 -15.90 5.15
C ALA A 95 4.33 -16.43 6.39
N LEU A 96 3.65 -15.54 7.13
CA LEU A 96 2.90 -15.89 8.34
C LEU A 96 1.67 -16.74 8.01
N ILE A 97 0.92 -16.40 6.95
CA ILE A 97 -0.24 -17.17 6.51
C ILE A 97 0.19 -18.54 6.01
N ARG A 98 1.23 -18.59 5.17
CA ARG A 98 1.81 -19.84 4.67
C ARG A 98 2.21 -20.78 5.81
N SER A 99 2.91 -20.27 6.81
CA SER A 99 3.30 -21.06 8.00
C SER A 99 2.09 -21.60 8.77
N LYS A 100 1.04 -20.80 8.96
CA LYS A 100 -0.20 -21.23 9.62
C LYS A 100 -0.93 -22.30 8.82
N VAL A 101 -1.02 -22.15 7.50
CA VAL A 101 -1.65 -23.12 6.61
C VAL A 101 -0.90 -24.44 6.64
N PHE A 102 0.43 -24.43 6.52
CA PHE A 102 1.25 -25.62 6.61
C PHE A 102 1.14 -26.32 7.99
N ALA A 103 1.10 -25.56 9.07
CA ALA A 103 0.88 -26.12 10.40
C ALA A 103 -0.49 -26.81 10.53
N ALA A 104 -1.55 -26.23 9.94
CA ALA A 104 -2.88 -26.82 9.89
C ALA A 104 -2.90 -28.10 9.04
N LEU A 105 -2.27 -28.09 7.86
CA LEU A 105 -2.17 -29.27 6.98
C LEU A 105 -1.44 -30.43 7.67
N ARG A 106 -0.33 -30.17 8.36
CA ARG A 106 0.40 -31.21 9.11
C ARG A 106 -0.44 -31.87 10.20
N ARG A 107 -1.33 -31.13 10.84
CA ARG A 107 -2.27 -31.69 11.85
C ARG A 107 -3.39 -32.54 11.24
N LEU A 108 -3.68 -32.33 9.94
CA LEU A 108 -4.73 -33.05 9.23
C LEU A 108 -4.21 -34.29 8.50
N CYS A 109 -2.87 -34.43 8.32
CA CYS A 109 -2.22 -35.60 7.76
C CYS A 109 -2.09 -36.72 8.81
N PRO A 110 -2.18 -38.02 8.40
CA PRO A 110 -2.58 -38.52 7.07
C PRO A 110 -4.12 -38.66 6.93
N ALA A 111 -4.86 -38.80 8.01
CA ALA A 111 -6.22 -39.35 8.05
C ALA A 111 -7.29 -38.57 7.27
N LYS A 112 -7.13 -37.25 7.06
CA LYS A 112 -8.14 -36.41 6.37
C LYS A 112 -7.73 -35.95 4.97
N LEU A 113 -6.52 -36.28 4.54
CA LEU A 113 -6.00 -35.93 3.21
C LEU A 113 -5.85 -37.13 2.29
N GLU A 114 -6.13 -38.35 2.78
CA GLU A 114 -6.23 -39.54 1.96
C GLU A 114 -7.39 -39.41 0.97
N GLY A 115 -7.11 -39.64 -0.32
CA GLY A 115 -8.12 -39.55 -1.39
C GLY A 115 -8.33 -38.16 -1.99
N ARG A 116 -7.64 -37.10 -1.51
CA ARG A 116 -7.66 -35.79 -2.16
C ARG A 116 -6.43 -35.57 -3.01
N ASP A 117 -6.63 -34.92 -4.15
CA ASP A 117 -5.53 -34.46 -5.01
C ASP A 117 -4.71 -33.40 -4.25
N LYS A 118 -3.54 -33.85 -3.77
CA LYS A 118 -2.61 -33.01 -2.98
C LYS A 118 -2.04 -31.88 -3.82
N GLY A 119 -1.85 -32.08 -5.12
CA GLY A 119 -1.35 -31.07 -6.06
C GLY A 119 -2.34 -29.94 -6.24
N ASN A 120 -3.60 -30.27 -6.48
CA ASN A 120 -4.67 -29.27 -6.60
C ASN A 120 -4.88 -28.49 -5.30
N LEU A 121 -4.82 -29.15 -4.14
CA LEU A 121 -4.93 -28.46 -2.84
C LEU A 121 -3.80 -27.43 -2.61
N ILE A 122 -2.57 -27.80 -2.93
CA ILE A 122 -1.40 -26.91 -2.81
C ILE A 122 -1.52 -25.73 -3.79
N SER A 123 -1.92 -26.00 -5.04
CA SER A 123 -2.10 -24.97 -6.06
C SER A 123 -3.14 -23.92 -5.65
N VAL A 124 -4.31 -24.35 -5.20
CA VAL A 124 -5.40 -23.46 -4.73
C VAL A 124 -4.93 -22.62 -3.54
N ILE A 125 -4.27 -23.22 -2.55
CA ILE A 125 -3.77 -22.51 -1.38
C ILE A 125 -2.71 -21.46 -1.79
N THR A 126 -1.83 -21.78 -2.72
CA THR A 126 -0.79 -20.85 -3.19
C THR A 126 -1.41 -19.67 -3.92
N SER A 127 -2.34 -19.92 -4.83
CA SER A 127 -3.06 -18.87 -5.58
C SER A 127 -3.86 -17.95 -4.65
N ASP A 128 -4.59 -18.52 -3.68
CA ASP A 128 -5.34 -17.72 -2.70
C ASP A 128 -4.42 -16.84 -1.82
N ILE A 129 -3.24 -17.33 -1.49
CA ILE A 129 -2.25 -16.57 -0.72
C ILE A 129 -1.70 -15.40 -1.56
N GLU A 130 -1.42 -15.60 -2.84
CA GLU A 130 -0.95 -14.55 -3.77
C GLU A 130 -1.99 -13.43 -3.94
N LEU A 131 -3.28 -13.77 -4.02
CA LEU A 131 -4.35 -12.77 -4.06
C LEU A 131 -4.38 -11.88 -2.79
N LEU A 132 -3.99 -12.42 -1.64
CA LEU A 132 -3.87 -11.64 -0.42
C LEU A 132 -2.70 -10.64 -0.46
N GLU A 133 -1.63 -10.93 -1.19
CA GLU A 133 -0.54 -9.97 -1.43
C GLU A 133 -1.06 -8.70 -2.10
N VAL A 134 -1.78 -8.87 -3.21
CA VAL A 134 -2.38 -7.75 -3.95
C VAL A 134 -3.30 -6.94 -3.03
N PHE A 135 -4.12 -7.59 -2.22
CA PHE A 135 -5.01 -6.92 -1.28
C PHE A 135 -4.23 -6.07 -0.25
N TYR A 136 -3.18 -6.60 0.35
CA TYR A 136 -2.42 -5.87 1.37
C TYR A 136 -1.53 -4.78 0.78
N ALA A 137 -0.83 -5.05 -0.33
CA ALA A 137 0.11 -4.10 -0.92
C ALA A 137 -0.60 -2.97 -1.69
N HIS A 138 -1.73 -3.27 -2.34
CA HIS A 138 -2.34 -2.35 -3.32
C HIS A 138 -3.74 -1.86 -2.94
N THR A 139 -4.32 -2.27 -1.81
CA THR A 139 -5.66 -1.84 -1.43
C THR A 139 -5.66 -1.05 -0.12
N ILE A 140 -5.08 -1.56 0.95
CA ILE A 140 -5.23 -0.97 2.30
C ILE A 140 -4.57 0.41 2.38
N SER A 141 -3.27 0.50 2.05
CA SER A 141 -2.53 1.77 2.12
C SER A 141 -3.04 2.82 1.14
N PRO A 142 -3.26 2.52 -0.16
CA PRO A 142 -3.78 3.51 -1.10
C PRO A 142 -5.17 4.04 -0.75
N VAL A 143 -6.07 3.18 -0.26
CA VAL A 143 -7.41 3.61 0.18
C VAL A 143 -7.32 4.53 1.40
N ALA A 144 -6.48 4.20 2.39
CA ALA A 144 -6.26 5.06 3.54
C ALA A 144 -5.66 6.42 3.15
N ILE A 145 -4.67 6.43 2.25
CA ILE A 145 -4.05 7.66 1.73
C ILE A 145 -5.07 8.50 0.98
N ALA A 146 -5.87 7.89 0.09
CA ALA A 146 -6.90 8.60 -0.67
C ALA A 146 -7.93 9.27 0.26
N PHE A 147 -8.38 8.54 1.30
CA PHE A 147 -9.31 9.09 2.29
C PHE A 147 -8.70 10.27 3.06
N LEU A 148 -7.45 10.13 3.54
CA LEU A 148 -6.76 11.22 4.25
C LEU A 148 -6.50 12.42 3.35
N MET A 149 -6.09 12.20 2.09
CA MET A 149 -5.90 13.28 1.12
C MET A 149 -7.19 14.03 0.84
N THR A 150 -8.33 13.35 0.74
CA THR A 150 -9.63 14.00 0.58
C THR A 150 -9.93 14.93 1.76
N ILE A 151 -9.67 14.48 3.00
CA ILE A 151 -9.87 15.32 4.20
C ILE A 151 -8.93 16.54 4.22
N VAL A 152 -7.69 16.37 3.80
CA VAL A 152 -6.69 17.46 3.81
C VAL A 152 -6.96 18.50 2.72
N MET A 153 -7.59 18.10 1.61
CA MET A 153 -7.86 18.97 0.46
C MET A 153 -9.24 19.64 0.48
N THR A 154 -10.12 19.22 1.40
CA THR A 154 -11.46 19.82 1.61
C THR A 154 -11.44 20.79 2.76
#